data_47a79d260ad26055ffec11505aff9a56
#
_entry.id   47a79d260ad26055ffec11505aff9a56
#
_cell.length_a   1.000
_cell.length_b   1.000
_cell.length_c   1.000
_cell.angle_alpha   90.00
_cell.angle_beta   90.00
_cell.angle_gamma   90.00
#
_symmetry.space_group_name_H-M   'P 1'
#
loop_
_entity.id
_entity.type
_entity.pdbx_description
1 polymer ?
#
loop_
_entity_poly.entity_id
_entity_poly.type
_entity_poly.pdbx_seq_one_letter_code
_entity_poly.pdbx_strand_id
1 'polypeptide(L)'
;MPSERSGRTESDGTRDRNVSRREVLGGLAAVGSLAITGCSAIPDLGGRRPVWRRDIDGAFMAGPPAVTDDLVLTGMQDKALYGLRREDGSTALRFETGGPIETRPVAPPSGGPYHVHSTDGDLYAVDSSGDELWRDEGTAHRARLVRTESLVAELDFAPPENTLTGYDPQTGDRRFELAVSSYFLDGLTDDSVVVRVPVSETESRVVSLSPSDGSVRWRTEPERWLPNVAADSRLVVAVWDGTLVAYEPSDGNVRWRTPIGDAGRTMVLGSQVYLTRNRADGHAELLAFDRETGEKLWANPAGYMIRTVETTNDAVFVGSRVDDPDGGILGRVDCFGRDGTRRWQTVTGLPSLDSLAVTGSRVVPAWDRGFEVLARETGETRWAYEPESHSRLSLRVESASVFASYVGDGAVARFPLD
;
A
#
# COMPACT_ATOMS: atom_id res chain seq x y z
N MET A 1 30.80 54.43 27.57
CA MET A 1 31.46 54.13 28.87
C MET A 1 30.41 53.54 29.81
N PRO A 2 30.71 52.55 30.65
CA PRO A 2 31.56 51.35 30.46
C PRO A 2 30.68 50.10 30.31
N SER A 3 31.04 49.09 29.58
CA SER A 3 31.81 47.87 29.85
C SER A 3 31.41 47.10 31.12
N GLU A 4 30.80 45.95 30.91
CA GLU A 4 31.12 44.80 31.79
C GLU A 4 31.00 43.49 31.01
N ARG A 5 32.09 42.77 31.12
CA ARG A 5 32.27 41.38 30.66
C ARG A 5 31.76 40.42 31.74
N SER A 6 31.15 39.34 31.36
CA SER A 6 31.21 38.06 32.10
C SER A 6 30.84 36.97 31.11
N GLY A 7 31.62 36.02 30.82
CA GLY A 7 32.05 34.98 31.65
C GLY A 7 31.61 33.75 30.93
N ARG A 8 32.47 33.18 29.98
CA ARG A 8 32.26 31.86 29.37
C ARG A 8 32.43 30.81 30.45
N THR A 9 31.44 30.00 30.72
CA THR A 9 31.62 28.68 31.32
C THR A 9 31.53 27.63 30.21
N GLU A 10 32.66 27.00 29.97
CA GLU A 10 32.74 25.73 29.25
C GLU A 10 31.95 24.68 30.00
N SER A 11 30.95 24.08 29.36
CA SER A 11 30.33 22.85 29.80
C SER A 11 30.85 21.71 28.94
N ASP A 12 31.55 20.86 29.63
CA ASP A 12 32.13 19.58 29.25
C ASP A 12 31.16 18.70 28.46
N GLY A 13 31.62 18.26 27.28
CA GLY A 13 30.85 17.42 26.35
C GLY A 13 30.84 15.97 26.82
N THR A 14 29.76 15.55 27.42
CA THR A 14 29.46 14.12 27.56
C THR A 14 29.02 13.59 26.22
N ARG A 15 29.87 12.81 25.61
CA ARG A 15 29.56 11.97 24.45
C ARG A 15 28.50 10.97 24.85
N ASP A 16 27.29 11.13 24.37
CA ASP A 16 26.27 10.09 24.37
C ASP A 16 26.80 8.91 23.53
N ARG A 17 27.10 7.83 24.23
CA ARG A 17 27.34 6.54 23.59
C ARG A 17 26.00 6.00 23.14
N ASN A 18 25.80 5.89 21.86
CA ASN A 18 24.74 5.08 21.26
C ASN A 18 24.92 3.63 21.76
N VAL A 19 24.17 3.27 22.79
CA VAL A 19 24.07 1.88 23.23
C VAL A 19 23.18 1.15 22.24
N SER A 20 23.73 0.17 21.54
CA SER A 20 22.97 -0.63 20.61
C SER A 20 21.92 -1.43 21.39
N ARG A 21 20.72 -1.55 20.84
CA ARG A 21 19.58 -2.31 21.40
C ARG A 21 19.92 -3.76 21.81
N ARG A 22 21.03 -4.32 21.36
CA ARG A 22 21.54 -5.64 21.74
C ARG A 22 22.03 -5.76 23.18
N GLU A 23 22.42 -4.64 23.82
CA GLU A 23 23.00 -4.70 25.17
C GLU A 23 21.96 -4.58 26.30
N VAL A 24 20.71 -4.13 25.98
CA VAL A 24 19.64 -3.95 26.98
C VAL A 24 18.86 -5.25 27.23
N LEU A 25 18.97 -6.25 26.38
CA LEU A 25 18.23 -7.53 26.49
C LEU A 25 18.95 -8.62 27.28
N GLY A 26 20.13 -8.33 27.85
CA GLY A 26 20.96 -9.31 28.57
C GLY A 26 20.78 -9.40 30.08
N GLY A 27 19.90 -8.69 30.71
CA GLY A 27 19.89 -8.60 32.17
C GLY A 27 18.52 -8.52 32.81
N LEU A 28 17.75 -9.57 32.82
CA LEU A 28 16.65 -9.77 33.78
C LEU A 28 16.29 -11.26 33.88
N ALA A 29 17.00 -11.96 34.75
CA ALA A 29 16.57 -13.27 35.25
C ALA A 29 16.10 -13.11 36.72
N ALA A 30 14.91 -13.67 36.96
CA ALA A 30 14.25 -13.96 38.23
C ALA A 30 13.67 -12.80 39.07
N VAL A 31 12.31 -12.76 39.13
CA VAL A 31 11.51 -13.01 40.34
C VAL A 31 9.99 -12.97 39.99
N GLY A 32 9.25 -14.04 40.36
CA GLY A 32 7.88 -13.94 40.89
C GLY A 32 6.70 -13.87 39.90
N SER A 33 6.05 -15.00 39.77
CA SER A 33 4.75 -15.26 39.14
C SER A 33 3.65 -14.25 39.46
N LEU A 34 3.12 -13.57 38.47
CA LEU A 34 1.70 -13.18 38.38
C LEU A 34 1.33 -13.19 36.90
N ALA A 35 0.39 -14.06 36.55
CA ALA A 35 -0.09 -14.25 35.20
C ALA A 35 -0.78 -13.00 34.68
N ILE A 36 -0.08 -12.23 33.86
CA ILE A 36 -0.65 -11.32 32.88
C ILE A 36 -0.22 -11.87 31.52
N THR A 37 -1.12 -12.59 30.87
CA THR A 37 -0.94 -13.05 29.50
C THR A 37 -0.90 -11.83 28.60
N GLY A 38 0.29 -11.49 28.07
CA GLY A 38 0.34 -10.47 27.05
C GLY A 38 1.63 -9.73 26.77
N CYS A 39 2.77 -10.14 27.30
CA CYS A 39 4.07 -9.65 26.80
C CYS A 39 4.92 -10.87 26.43
N SER A 40 4.80 -11.35 25.20
CA SER A 40 5.81 -12.21 24.64
C SER A 40 7.02 -11.35 24.32
N ALA A 41 8.10 -11.51 25.10
CA ALA A 41 9.42 -11.14 24.65
C ALA A 41 9.60 -11.72 23.25
N ILE A 42 9.89 -10.88 22.26
CA ILE A 42 10.18 -11.34 20.90
C ILE A 42 11.35 -12.31 21.05
N PRO A 43 11.18 -13.60 20.75
CA PRO A 43 12.33 -14.51 20.72
C PRO A 43 13.37 -13.90 19.79
N ASP A 44 14.64 -14.16 19.99
CA ASP A 44 15.70 -13.89 19.00
C ASP A 44 15.37 -14.76 17.78
N LEU A 45 14.46 -14.23 16.95
CA LEU A 45 13.97 -14.84 15.72
C LEU A 45 15.06 -14.61 14.69
N GLY A 46 16.14 -15.41 14.80
CA GLY A 46 17.30 -15.32 13.94
C GLY A 46 16.91 -14.96 12.50
N GLY A 47 17.30 -13.76 12.07
CA GLY A 47 16.84 -13.16 10.82
C GLY A 47 17.01 -14.14 9.67
N ARG A 48 15.91 -14.50 9.03
CA ARG A 48 15.97 -15.37 7.85
C ARG A 48 16.76 -14.69 6.75
N ARG A 49 17.63 -15.44 6.12
CA ARG A 49 18.35 -14.97 4.92
C ARG A 49 17.43 -15.06 3.71
N PRO A 50 17.55 -14.13 2.76
CA PRO A 50 16.83 -14.26 1.50
C PRO A 50 17.26 -15.54 0.77
N VAL A 51 16.34 -16.11 0.00
CA VAL A 51 16.64 -17.22 -0.95
C VAL A 51 17.68 -16.75 -1.96
N TRP A 52 17.48 -15.52 -2.43
CA TRP A 52 18.46 -14.80 -3.25
C TRP A 52 18.34 -13.29 -2.97
N ARG A 53 19.45 -12.60 -3.16
CA ARG A 53 19.53 -11.13 -3.22
C ARG A 53 20.32 -10.76 -4.48
N ARG A 54 19.78 -9.84 -5.25
CA ARG A 54 20.40 -9.27 -6.42
C ARG A 54 20.66 -7.79 -6.20
N ASP A 55 21.93 -7.42 -6.16
CA ASP A 55 22.34 -6.03 -6.17
C ASP A 55 22.50 -5.58 -7.64
N ILE A 56 21.96 -4.42 -7.97
CA ILE A 56 22.02 -3.81 -9.30
C ILE A 56 22.84 -2.54 -9.15
N ASP A 57 24.07 -2.58 -9.65
CA ASP A 57 25.08 -1.53 -9.43
C ASP A 57 24.61 -0.15 -9.93
N GLY A 58 24.77 0.86 -9.09
CA GLY A 58 24.53 2.27 -9.42
C GLY A 58 23.07 2.68 -9.53
N ALA A 59 22.16 1.81 -9.13
CA ALA A 59 20.74 2.06 -9.28
C ALA A 59 20.02 2.22 -7.94
N PHE A 60 19.19 3.25 -7.84
CA PHE A 60 18.22 3.40 -6.77
C PHE A 60 16.85 2.91 -7.26
N MET A 61 16.12 2.24 -6.41
CA MET A 61 14.75 1.80 -6.73
C MET A 61 13.73 2.81 -6.21
N ALA A 62 12.67 2.98 -6.95
CA ALA A 62 11.67 3.99 -6.63
C ALA A 62 10.39 3.43 -5.97
N GLY A 63 10.12 2.13 -6.05
CA GLY A 63 8.88 1.57 -5.54
C GLY A 63 8.88 0.04 -5.39
N PRO A 64 7.72 -0.55 -5.00
CA PRO A 64 7.58 -1.99 -4.89
C PRO A 64 7.68 -2.64 -6.27
N PRO A 65 8.26 -3.84 -6.36
CA PRO A 65 8.35 -4.55 -7.62
C PRO A 65 6.96 -5.02 -8.08
N ALA A 66 6.78 -5.19 -9.39
CA ALA A 66 5.70 -6.01 -9.92
C ALA A 66 6.18 -7.46 -9.99
N VAL A 67 5.27 -8.40 -9.76
CA VAL A 67 5.60 -9.82 -9.78
C VAL A 67 4.65 -10.51 -10.75
N THR A 68 5.21 -11.26 -11.68
CA THR A 68 4.50 -12.16 -12.58
C THR A 68 4.76 -13.62 -12.18
N ASP A 69 4.27 -14.58 -12.92
CA ASP A 69 4.52 -16.00 -12.65
C ASP A 69 6.02 -16.34 -12.69
N ASP A 70 6.80 -15.71 -13.58
CA ASP A 70 8.21 -16.01 -13.81
C ASP A 70 9.18 -14.91 -13.37
N LEU A 71 8.76 -13.64 -13.37
CA LEU A 71 9.65 -12.49 -13.19
C LEU A 71 9.24 -11.59 -12.02
N VAL A 72 10.25 -10.94 -11.48
CA VAL A 72 10.16 -9.77 -10.60
C VAL A 72 10.63 -8.56 -11.40
N LEU A 73 9.70 -7.66 -11.70
CA LEU A 73 9.96 -6.47 -12.50
C LEU A 73 10.21 -5.26 -11.60
N THR A 74 11.27 -4.54 -11.89
CA THR A 74 11.64 -3.34 -11.14
C THR A 74 12.15 -2.24 -12.05
N GLY A 75 11.65 -1.03 -11.86
CA GLY A 75 12.17 0.16 -12.51
C GLY A 75 13.29 0.78 -11.67
N MET A 76 14.30 1.31 -12.34
CA MET A 76 15.51 1.81 -11.71
C MET A 76 15.87 3.22 -12.17
N GLN A 77 16.67 3.93 -11.36
CA GLN A 77 17.16 5.26 -11.72
C GLN A 77 18.25 5.28 -12.79
N ASP A 78 18.86 4.13 -13.09
CA ASP A 78 19.78 3.98 -14.25
C ASP A 78 19.06 3.94 -15.60
N LYS A 79 17.76 4.32 -15.62
CA LYS A 79 16.90 4.37 -16.80
C LYS A 79 16.56 3.00 -17.39
N ALA A 80 16.49 1.99 -16.56
CA ALA A 80 16.19 0.65 -17.06
C ALA A 80 15.09 -0.05 -16.25
N LEU A 81 14.28 -0.83 -16.96
CA LEU A 81 13.44 -1.87 -16.41
C LEU A 81 14.24 -3.16 -16.34
N TYR A 82 14.26 -3.78 -15.17
CA TYR A 82 14.85 -5.10 -14.99
C TYR A 82 13.74 -6.13 -14.72
N GLY A 83 13.85 -7.27 -15.37
CA GLY A 83 13.09 -8.47 -15.06
C GLY A 83 14.05 -9.52 -14.48
N LEU A 84 13.88 -9.83 -13.22
CA LEU A 84 14.66 -10.84 -12.50
C LEU A 84 13.86 -12.13 -12.40
N ARG A 85 14.50 -13.29 -12.66
CA ARG A 85 13.83 -14.58 -12.47
C ARG A 85 13.41 -14.78 -11.03
N ARG A 86 12.18 -15.18 -10.81
CA ARG A 86 11.66 -15.42 -9.44
C ARG A 86 12.43 -16.50 -8.70
N GLU A 87 12.97 -17.47 -9.41
CA GLU A 87 13.62 -18.63 -8.84
C GLU A 87 14.97 -18.27 -8.20
N ASP A 88 15.85 -17.58 -8.93
CA ASP A 88 17.25 -17.39 -8.57
C ASP A 88 17.74 -15.93 -8.59
N GLY A 89 16.89 -14.98 -8.98
CA GLY A 89 17.23 -13.56 -9.06
C GLY A 89 18.13 -13.20 -10.24
N SER A 90 18.41 -14.13 -11.17
CA SER A 90 19.17 -13.82 -12.37
C SER A 90 18.40 -12.88 -13.29
N THR A 91 19.13 -11.96 -13.94
CA THR A 91 18.52 -11.03 -14.89
C THR A 91 18.08 -11.77 -16.14
N ALA A 92 16.79 -11.75 -16.43
CA ALA A 92 16.19 -12.32 -17.62
C ALA A 92 15.88 -11.25 -18.68
N LEU A 93 15.62 -10.03 -18.25
CA LEU A 93 15.23 -8.92 -19.09
C LEU A 93 15.89 -7.63 -18.59
N ARG A 94 16.35 -6.79 -19.51
CA ARG A 94 16.75 -5.41 -19.29
C ARG A 94 16.33 -4.56 -20.47
N PHE A 95 15.50 -3.55 -20.20
CA PHE A 95 15.02 -2.60 -21.19
C PHE A 95 15.39 -1.17 -20.79
N GLU A 96 15.98 -0.40 -21.70
CA GLU A 96 16.42 0.98 -21.45
C GLU A 96 15.32 1.98 -21.88
N THR A 97 15.05 2.94 -21.01
CA THR A 97 14.16 4.09 -21.26
C THR A 97 14.98 5.38 -21.39
N GLY A 98 14.35 6.46 -21.85
CA GLY A 98 15.04 7.75 -21.98
C GLY A 98 15.34 8.44 -20.63
N GLY A 99 14.61 8.10 -19.57
CA GLY A 99 14.74 8.65 -18.23
C GLY A 99 14.63 7.59 -17.12
N PRO A 100 14.91 7.94 -15.86
CA PRO A 100 14.66 7.07 -14.71
C PRO A 100 13.21 6.54 -14.64
N ILE A 101 13.05 5.32 -14.14
CA ILE A 101 11.74 4.72 -13.87
C ILE A 101 11.47 4.83 -12.38
N GLU A 102 10.64 5.80 -12.01
CA GLU A 102 10.26 6.07 -10.61
C GLU A 102 8.89 5.49 -10.24
N THR A 103 8.16 4.99 -11.21
CA THR A 103 6.84 4.38 -11.01
C THR A 103 6.96 2.87 -10.89
N ARG A 104 5.99 2.27 -10.23
CA ARG A 104 5.88 0.82 -10.21
C ARG A 104 5.50 0.31 -11.60
N PRO A 105 6.24 -0.67 -12.16
CA PRO A 105 5.81 -1.37 -13.36
C PRO A 105 4.46 -2.05 -13.14
N VAL A 106 3.65 -2.17 -14.19
CA VAL A 106 2.43 -2.97 -14.16
C VAL A 106 2.51 -4.08 -15.21
N ALA A 107 2.09 -5.26 -14.81
CA ALA A 107 2.15 -6.47 -15.63
C ALA A 107 0.98 -7.41 -15.31
N PRO A 108 0.52 -8.23 -16.25
CA PRO A 108 -0.39 -9.33 -15.96
C PRO A 108 0.40 -10.45 -15.25
N PRO A 109 -0.28 -11.27 -14.42
CA PRO A 109 0.38 -12.41 -13.75
C PRO A 109 1.05 -13.37 -14.75
N SER A 110 0.40 -13.65 -15.87
CA SER A 110 0.87 -14.56 -16.93
C SER A 110 2.09 -14.09 -17.72
N GLY A 111 2.59 -12.87 -17.44
CA GLY A 111 3.70 -12.28 -18.19
C GLY A 111 3.26 -11.38 -19.36
N GLY A 112 4.12 -10.50 -19.83
CA GLY A 112 4.00 -9.42 -20.81
C GLY A 112 2.65 -9.18 -21.53
N PRO A 113 2.45 -7.97 -22.06
CA PRO A 113 3.37 -6.84 -22.03
C PRO A 113 3.49 -6.20 -20.66
N TYR A 114 4.69 -5.75 -20.36
CA TYR A 114 5.01 -4.98 -19.17
C TYR A 114 4.92 -3.50 -19.47
N HIS A 115 4.29 -2.72 -18.61
CA HIS A 115 4.15 -1.29 -18.84
C HIS A 115 4.92 -0.51 -17.77
N VAL A 116 5.66 0.49 -18.21
CA VAL A 116 6.45 1.37 -17.35
C VAL A 116 6.33 2.81 -17.82
N HIS A 117 6.15 3.71 -16.88
CA HIS A 117 6.27 5.14 -17.11
C HIS A 117 7.65 5.61 -16.66
N SER A 118 8.33 6.36 -17.50
CA SER A 118 9.64 6.92 -17.25
C SER A 118 9.59 8.44 -17.03
N THR A 119 10.58 9.00 -16.35
CA THR A 119 10.66 10.45 -16.12
C THR A 119 11.04 11.26 -17.36
N ASP A 120 11.30 10.61 -18.51
CA ASP A 120 11.35 11.28 -19.82
C ASP A 120 9.97 11.73 -20.29
N GLY A 121 8.92 11.22 -19.68
CA GLY A 121 7.53 11.51 -19.95
C GLY A 121 6.80 10.40 -20.70
N ASP A 122 7.53 9.37 -21.13
CA ASP A 122 7.00 8.33 -21.99
C ASP A 122 6.45 7.12 -21.21
N LEU A 123 5.38 6.57 -21.73
CA LEU A 123 4.84 5.27 -21.34
C LEU A 123 5.33 4.21 -22.33
N TYR A 124 5.98 3.20 -21.83
CA TYR A 124 6.52 2.09 -22.63
C TYR A 124 5.77 0.79 -22.35
N ALA A 125 5.56 0.01 -23.39
CA ALA A 125 5.19 -1.40 -23.30
C ALA A 125 6.32 -2.28 -23.81
N VAL A 126 6.69 -3.27 -23.03
CA VAL A 126 7.82 -4.16 -23.28
C VAL A 126 7.34 -5.60 -23.21
N ASP A 127 7.76 -6.42 -24.15
CA ASP A 127 7.42 -7.84 -24.14
C ASP A 127 8.28 -8.66 -23.16
N SER A 128 8.02 -9.94 -23.07
CA SER A 128 8.76 -10.85 -22.17
C SER A 128 10.23 -11.08 -22.58
N SER A 129 10.62 -10.72 -23.82
CA SER A 129 12.00 -10.77 -24.31
C SER A 129 12.79 -9.52 -23.98
N GLY A 130 12.10 -8.42 -23.65
CA GLY A 130 12.69 -7.12 -23.41
C GLY A 130 12.67 -6.20 -24.64
N ASP A 131 11.89 -6.56 -25.66
CA ASP A 131 11.72 -5.72 -26.84
C ASP A 131 10.57 -4.74 -26.66
N GLU A 132 10.72 -3.49 -27.14
CA GLU A 132 9.68 -2.50 -27.15
C GLU A 132 8.55 -2.92 -28.09
N LEU A 133 7.32 -3.03 -27.54
CA LEU A 133 6.13 -3.30 -28.34
C LEU A 133 5.53 -2.00 -28.89
N TRP A 134 5.41 -1.03 -28.01
CA TRP A 134 4.91 0.29 -28.35
C TRP A 134 5.36 1.31 -27.29
N ARG A 135 5.31 2.57 -27.67
CA ARG A 135 5.60 3.71 -26.82
C ARG A 135 4.58 4.82 -27.08
N ASP A 136 4.12 5.45 -26.03
CA ASP A 136 3.36 6.69 -26.09
C ASP A 136 4.24 7.83 -25.59
N GLU A 137 4.56 8.79 -26.48
CA GLU A 137 5.38 9.94 -26.14
C GLU A 137 4.56 10.98 -25.37
N GLY A 138 4.91 11.19 -24.12
CA GLY A 138 4.25 12.09 -23.22
C GLY A 138 5.14 13.22 -22.74
N THR A 139 4.62 14.03 -21.86
CA THR A 139 5.35 15.17 -21.24
C THR A 139 5.35 15.13 -19.72
N ALA A 140 4.66 14.17 -19.14
CA ALA A 140 4.55 14.02 -17.70
C ALA A 140 5.83 13.50 -17.07
N HIS A 141 6.21 14.10 -15.96
CA HIS A 141 7.34 13.61 -15.19
C HIS A 141 6.96 12.68 -14.06
N ARG A 142 5.66 12.55 -13.79
CA ARG A 142 5.10 11.68 -12.73
C ARG A 142 3.76 11.15 -13.17
N ALA A 143 3.63 9.85 -13.18
CA ALA A 143 2.37 9.18 -13.44
C ALA A 143 2.16 8.02 -12.47
N ARG A 144 0.92 7.57 -12.40
CA ARG A 144 0.53 6.34 -11.71
C ARG A 144 -0.10 5.40 -12.71
N LEU A 145 0.44 4.21 -12.80
CA LEU A 145 -0.10 3.17 -13.67
C LEU A 145 -0.97 2.21 -12.87
N VAL A 146 -2.07 1.83 -13.46
CA VAL A 146 -2.92 0.71 -13.03
C VAL A 146 -3.32 -0.11 -14.26
N ARG A 147 -3.63 -1.39 -14.06
CA ARG A 147 -3.92 -2.29 -15.16
C ARG A 147 -5.01 -3.30 -14.80
N THR A 148 -5.86 -3.60 -15.80
CA THR A 148 -6.69 -4.81 -15.86
C THR A 148 -6.21 -5.68 -17.03
N GLU A 149 -6.91 -6.76 -17.34
CA GLU A 149 -6.61 -7.57 -18.52
C GLU A 149 -6.76 -6.75 -19.81
N SER A 150 -7.77 -5.89 -19.87
CA SER A 150 -8.18 -5.17 -21.08
C SER A 150 -7.73 -3.72 -21.15
N LEU A 151 -7.19 -3.12 -20.08
CA LEU A 151 -6.87 -1.69 -20.02
C LEU A 151 -5.59 -1.43 -19.22
N VAL A 152 -4.74 -0.56 -19.75
CA VAL A 152 -3.73 0.18 -18.99
C VAL A 152 -4.24 1.59 -18.78
N ALA A 153 -4.36 2.05 -17.57
CA ALA A 153 -4.75 3.42 -17.25
C ALA A 153 -3.57 4.14 -16.60
N GLU A 154 -3.24 5.29 -17.16
CA GLU A 154 -2.22 6.20 -16.69
C GLU A 154 -2.89 7.45 -16.12
N LEU A 155 -2.63 7.71 -14.86
CA LEU A 155 -2.99 8.98 -14.20
C LEU A 155 -1.75 9.85 -14.13
N ASP A 156 -1.74 10.87 -14.95
CA ASP A 156 -0.65 11.81 -15.06
C ASP A 156 -0.86 13.03 -14.15
N PHE A 157 0.20 13.40 -13.42
CA PHE A 157 0.18 14.53 -12.47
C PHE A 157 0.85 15.77 -13.08
N ALA A 158 0.12 16.44 -13.95
CA ALA A 158 0.58 17.65 -14.64
C ALA A 158 -0.30 18.87 -14.29
N PRO A 159 0.00 19.62 -13.20
CA PRO A 159 -0.78 20.82 -12.87
C PRO A 159 -0.84 21.80 -14.06
N PRO A 160 -1.99 22.50 -14.27
CA PRO A 160 -3.12 22.65 -13.35
C PRO A 160 -4.15 21.52 -13.37
N GLU A 161 -4.14 20.66 -14.34
CA GLU A 161 -5.10 19.56 -14.48
C GLU A 161 -4.36 18.24 -14.66
N ASN A 162 -4.77 17.22 -13.92
CA ASN A 162 -4.28 15.87 -14.13
C ASN A 162 -5.02 15.23 -15.30
N THR A 163 -4.36 14.33 -15.99
CA THR A 163 -4.95 13.61 -17.13
C THR A 163 -5.03 12.12 -16.82
N LEU A 164 -6.19 11.54 -17.08
CA LEU A 164 -6.39 10.09 -17.07
C LEU A 164 -6.45 9.62 -18.51
N THR A 165 -5.48 8.80 -18.92
CA THR A 165 -5.42 8.20 -20.24
C THR A 165 -5.58 6.70 -20.16
N GLY A 166 -6.43 6.13 -21.00
CA GLY A 166 -6.62 4.69 -21.14
C GLY A 166 -6.05 4.18 -22.43
N TYR A 167 -5.32 3.06 -22.36
CA TYR A 167 -4.64 2.44 -23.50
C TYR A 167 -5.06 0.98 -23.67
N ASP A 168 -5.08 0.53 -24.91
CA ASP A 168 -5.03 -0.90 -25.20
C ASP A 168 -3.67 -1.46 -24.75
N PRO A 169 -3.65 -2.50 -23.89
CA PRO A 169 -2.39 -3.01 -23.38
C PRO A 169 -1.46 -3.62 -24.43
N GLN A 170 -2.01 -4.10 -25.55
CA GLN A 170 -1.26 -4.82 -26.58
C GLN A 170 -0.77 -3.89 -27.70
N THR A 171 -1.62 -2.94 -28.11
CA THR A 171 -1.35 -2.09 -29.27
C THR A 171 -0.88 -0.69 -28.92
N GLY A 172 -1.12 -0.22 -27.69
CA GLY A 172 -0.86 1.15 -27.27
C GLY A 172 -1.89 2.17 -27.79
N ASP A 173 -2.94 1.70 -28.46
CA ASP A 173 -3.98 2.62 -28.95
C ASP A 173 -4.61 3.35 -27.77
N ARG A 174 -4.59 4.68 -27.80
CA ARG A 174 -5.32 5.50 -26.83
C ARG A 174 -6.81 5.31 -27.02
N ARG A 175 -7.48 4.77 -26.02
CA ARG A 175 -8.93 4.56 -26.00
C ARG A 175 -9.67 5.81 -25.55
N PHE A 176 -9.07 6.54 -24.61
CA PHE A 176 -9.62 7.80 -24.12
C PHE A 176 -8.53 8.64 -23.43
N GLU A 177 -8.80 9.94 -23.36
CA GLU A 177 -8.01 10.90 -22.58
C GLU A 177 -8.97 11.89 -21.94
N LEU A 178 -8.87 12.08 -20.63
CA LEU A 178 -9.80 12.88 -19.83
C LEU A 178 -9.05 13.75 -18.84
N ALA A 179 -9.37 15.04 -18.82
CA ALA A 179 -8.94 15.91 -17.75
C ALA A 179 -9.65 15.51 -16.44
N VAL A 180 -8.86 15.21 -15.42
CA VAL A 180 -9.37 14.85 -14.09
C VAL A 180 -8.66 15.69 -13.05
N SER A 181 -9.40 16.24 -12.11
CA SER A 181 -8.82 16.96 -11.00
C SER A 181 -8.59 16.07 -9.77
N SER A 182 -8.73 14.75 -9.94
CA SER A 182 -8.50 13.75 -8.90
C SER A 182 -7.05 13.25 -8.91
N TYR A 183 -6.50 13.07 -7.72
CA TYR A 183 -5.22 12.36 -7.53
C TYR A 183 -5.42 10.85 -7.33
N PHE A 184 -6.65 10.35 -7.45
CA PHE A 184 -7.00 8.97 -7.13
C PHE A 184 -7.89 8.35 -8.20
N LEU A 185 -7.50 7.18 -8.61
CA LEU A 185 -8.34 6.23 -9.30
C LEU A 185 -8.99 5.35 -8.21
N ASP A 186 -10.29 5.51 -8.00
CA ASP A 186 -11.00 4.91 -6.87
C ASP A 186 -11.44 3.46 -7.15
N GLY A 187 -11.49 3.06 -8.40
CA GLY A 187 -11.75 1.69 -8.82
C GLY A 187 -11.46 1.47 -10.29
N LEU A 188 -10.83 0.36 -10.60
CA LEU A 188 -10.58 -0.13 -11.94
C LEU A 188 -10.96 -1.60 -12.02
N THR A 189 -11.89 -1.91 -12.90
CA THR A 189 -12.29 -3.28 -13.27
C THR A 189 -12.28 -3.41 -14.79
N ASP A 190 -12.43 -4.62 -15.29
CA ASP A 190 -12.57 -4.82 -16.74
C ASP A 190 -13.83 -4.15 -17.30
N ASP A 191 -14.83 -3.87 -16.47
CA ASP A 191 -16.09 -3.28 -16.87
C ASP A 191 -16.20 -1.77 -16.62
N SER A 192 -15.41 -1.20 -15.69
CA SER A 192 -15.57 0.21 -15.33
C SER A 192 -14.31 0.85 -14.77
N VAL A 193 -14.17 2.13 -15.06
CA VAL A 193 -13.19 3.04 -14.42
C VAL A 193 -13.97 4.01 -13.54
N VAL A 194 -13.75 3.96 -12.22
CA VAL A 194 -14.44 4.82 -11.27
C VAL A 194 -13.48 5.89 -10.75
N VAL A 195 -13.86 7.14 -10.95
CA VAL A 195 -13.05 8.31 -10.58
C VAL A 195 -13.86 9.33 -9.79
N ARG A 196 -13.18 10.06 -8.93
CA ARG A 196 -13.74 11.28 -8.32
C ARG A 196 -13.38 12.48 -9.19
N VAL A 197 -14.38 13.26 -9.54
CA VAL A 197 -14.23 14.48 -10.32
C VAL A 197 -14.68 15.66 -9.47
N PRO A 198 -13.78 16.57 -9.06
CA PRO A 198 -14.18 17.83 -8.44
C PRO A 198 -15.03 18.65 -9.42
N VAL A 199 -16.02 19.31 -8.88
CA VAL A 199 -16.93 20.20 -9.62
C VAL A 199 -16.67 21.65 -9.22
N SER A 200 -16.25 21.84 -7.96
CA SER A 200 -15.83 23.12 -7.40
C SER A 200 -14.78 22.88 -6.30
N GLU A 201 -14.31 23.92 -5.65
CA GLU A 201 -13.38 23.79 -4.51
C GLU A 201 -13.95 22.98 -3.34
N THR A 202 -15.26 22.86 -3.25
CA THR A 202 -15.94 22.20 -2.12
C THR A 202 -16.82 21.03 -2.53
N GLU A 203 -16.99 20.78 -3.82
CA GLU A 203 -17.90 19.76 -4.34
C GLU A 203 -17.19 18.80 -5.30
N SER A 204 -17.53 17.53 -5.19
CA SER A 204 -17.06 16.47 -6.08
C SER A 204 -18.23 15.58 -6.49
N ARG A 205 -18.01 14.78 -7.52
CA ARG A 205 -18.92 13.72 -7.94
C ARG A 205 -18.17 12.42 -8.21
N VAL A 206 -18.86 11.31 -8.14
CA VAL A 206 -18.37 10.02 -8.64
C VAL A 206 -18.78 9.89 -10.10
N VAL A 207 -17.86 9.46 -10.93
CA VAL A 207 -18.09 9.20 -12.36
C VAL A 207 -17.63 7.78 -12.66
N SER A 208 -18.44 7.01 -13.33
CA SER A 208 -18.09 5.74 -13.92
C SER A 208 -17.93 5.89 -15.43
N LEU A 209 -16.79 5.41 -15.92
CA LEU A 209 -16.43 5.49 -17.34
C LEU A 209 -16.36 4.09 -17.93
N SER A 210 -16.61 3.99 -19.22
CA SER A 210 -16.34 2.80 -20.01
C SER A 210 -14.83 2.65 -20.23
N PRO A 211 -14.23 1.47 -19.94
CA PRO A 211 -12.81 1.24 -20.21
C PRO A 211 -12.49 1.16 -21.71
N SER A 212 -13.48 0.98 -22.56
CA SER A 212 -13.25 0.84 -24.00
C SER A 212 -13.06 2.16 -24.75
N ASP A 213 -13.69 3.25 -24.26
CA ASP A 213 -13.72 4.54 -24.97
C ASP A 213 -13.80 5.77 -24.05
N GLY A 214 -13.76 5.58 -22.72
CA GLY A 214 -13.86 6.65 -21.73
C GLY A 214 -15.23 7.33 -21.65
N SER A 215 -16.24 6.84 -22.38
CA SER A 215 -17.58 7.42 -22.32
C SER A 215 -18.16 7.32 -20.91
N VAL A 216 -18.85 8.37 -20.47
CA VAL A 216 -19.50 8.39 -19.16
C VAL A 216 -20.68 7.42 -19.18
N ARG A 217 -20.62 6.38 -18.38
CA ARG A 217 -21.72 5.44 -18.14
C ARG A 217 -22.77 6.05 -17.24
N TRP A 218 -22.31 6.57 -16.11
CA TRP A 218 -23.14 7.29 -15.16
C TRP A 218 -22.31 8.24 -14.31
N ARG A 219 -22.98 9.18 -13.64
CA ARG A 219 -22.38 10.11 -12.70
C ARG A 219 -23.37 10.46 -11.60
N THR A 220 -22.86 10.73 -10.41
CA THR A 220 -23.70 11.27 -9.33
C THR A 220 -23.91 12.77 -9.49
N GLU A 221 -24.92 13.30 -8.80
CA GLU A 221 -24.98 14.75 -8.57
C GLU A 221 -23.76 15.19 -7.74
N PRO A 222 -23.32 16.44 -7.88
CA PRO A 222 -22.26 16.98 -7.04
C PRO A 222 -22.68 16.99 -5.57
N GLU A 223 -21.77 16.60 -4.71
CA GLU A 223 -21.96 16.60 -3.28
C GLU A 223 -20.77 17.28 -2.58
N ARG A 224 -20.97 17.77 -1.37
CA ARG A 224 -19.88 18.37 -0.60
C ARG A 224 -18.81 17.34 -0.35
N TRP A 225 -17.61 17.80 -0.41
CA TRP A 225 -16.33 17.11 -0.32
C TRP A 225 -16.37 15.62 0.04
N LEU A 226 -15.88 14.81 -0.88
CA LEU A 226 -15.90 13.36 -0.83
C LEU A 226 -14.55 12.83 -0.33
N PRO A 227 -14.42 12.41 0.93
CA PRO A 227 -13.15 11.91 1.43
C PRO A 227 -12.75 10.56 0.86
N ASN A 228 -13.70 9.67 0.58
CA ASN A 228 -13.45 8.30 0.17
C ASN A 228 -14.46 7.75 -0.81
N VAL A 229 -13.95 7.06 -1.83
CA VAL A 229 -14.71 6.17 -2.71
C VAL A 229 -13.97 4.84 -2.78
N ALA A 230 -14.67 3.75 -2.89
CA ALA A 230 -14.13 2.44 -3.23
C ALA A 230 -15.08 1.75 -4.21
N ALA A 231 -14.52 1.06 -5.19
CA ALA A 231 -15.31 0.37 -6.20
C ALA A 231 -14.71 -0.99 -6.54
N ASP A 232 -15.60 -1.93 -6.79
CA ASP A 232 -15.29 -3.20 -7.44
C ASP A 232 -16.39 -3.54 -8.47
N SER A 233 -16.34 -4.72 -9.06
CA SER A 233 -17.32 -5.13 -10.08
C SER A 233 -18.76 -5.27 -9.58
N ARG A 234 -19.00 -5.26 -8.27
CA ARG A 234 -20.30 -5.51 -7.64
C ARG A 234 -20.88 -4.30 -6.90
N LEU A 235 -20.05 -3.32 -6.55
CA LEU A 235 -20.48 -2.20 -5.72
C LEU A 235 -19.55 -0.99 -5.90
N VAL A 236 -20.12 0.19 -5.97
CA VAL A 236 -19.42 1.46 -5.78
C VAL A 236 -19.93 2.07 -4.49
N VAL A 237 -19.04 2.43 -3.58
CA VAL A 237 -19.42 3.00 -2.28
C VAL A 237 -18.68 4.32 -2.09
N ALA A 238 -19.39 5.33 -1.64
CA ALA A 238 -18.87 6.66 -1.36
C ALA A 238 -19.32 7.15 0.01
N VAL A 239 -18.52 8.00 0.64
CA VAL A 239 -18.90 8.70 1.86
C VAL A 239 -19.22 10.15 1.52
N TRP A 240 -20.46 10.58 1.80
CA TRP A 240 -20.95 11.91 1.58
C TRP A 240 -21.48 12.48 2.89
N ASP A 241 -20.92 13.60 3.36
CA ASP A 241 -21.43 14.36 4.52
C ASP A 241 -21.92 13.46 5.68
N GLY A 242 -21.08 12.52 6.11
CA GLY A 242 -21.42 11.60 7.19
C GLY A 242 -22.40 10.48 6.82
N THR A 243 -22.63 10.25 5.54
CA THR A 243 -23.48 9.16 5.02
C THR A 243 -22.69 8.26 4.10
N LEU A 244 -22.74 6.96 4.33
CA LEU A 244 -22.24 5.93 3.43
C LEU A 244 -23.32 5.64 2.39
N VAL A 245 -22.96 5.76 1.11
CA VAL A 245 -23.90 5.55 -0.02
C VAL A 245 -23.32 4.51 -0.95
N ALA A 246 -24.12 3.52 -1.29
CA ALA A 246 -23.76 2.50 -2.27
C ALA A 246 -24.54 2.68 -3.57
N TYR A 247 -23.85 2.45 -4.66
CA TYR A 247 -24.38 2.57 -6.02
C TYR A 247 -24.20 1.26 -6.79
N GLU A 248 -25.13 0.98 -7.67
CA GLU A 248 -25.00 -0.04 -8.70
C GLU A 248 -23.88 0.33 -9.66
N PRO A 249 -22.90 -0.55 -9.91
CA PRO A 249 -21.80 -0.24 -10.85
C PRO A 249 -22.27 -0.01 -12.30
N SER A 250 -23.39 -0.62 -12.69
CA SER A 250 -23.88 -0.60 -14.08
C SER A 250 -24.53 0.72 -14.47
N ASP A 251 -25.26 1.37 -13.57
CA ASP A 251 -26.12 2.52 -13.88
C ASP A 251 -26.07 3.65 -12.85
N GLY A 252 -25.33 3.47 -11.74
CA GLY A 252 -25.20 4.48 -10.68
C GLY A 252 -26.44 4.67 -9.81
N ASN A 253 -27.45 3.83 -9.92
CA ASN A 253 -28.60 3.88 -9.05
C ASN A 253 -28.22 3.60 -7.61
N VAL A 254 -28.79 4.36 -6.69
CA VAL A 254 -28.52 4.15 -5.26
C VAL A 254 -29.13 2.84 -4.82
N ARG A 255 -28.30 1.94 -4.28
CA ARG A 255 -28.72 0.67 -3.69
C ARG A 255 -29.18 0.86 -2.25
N TRP A 256 -28.38 1.58 -1.46
CA TRP A 256 -28.71 1.91 -0.07
C TRP A 256 -27.95 3.15 0.42
N ARG A 257 -28.42 3.70 1.55
CA ARG A 257 -27.79 4.82 2.27
C ARG A 257 -27.78 4.53 3.76
N THR A 258 -26.65 4.77 4.44
CA THR A 258 -26.50 4.55 5.88
C THR A 258 -25.81 5.72 6.54
N PRO A 259 -26.46 6.43 7.50
CA PRO A 259 -25.78 7.45 8.29
C PRO A 259 -24.65 6.84 9.14
N ILE A 260 -23.46 7.43 9.07
CA ILE A 260 -22.26 6.95 9.79
C ILE A 260 -21.67 7.99 10.74
N GLY A 261 -22.15 9.24 10.70
CA GLY A 261 -21.58 10.35 11.45
C GLY A 261 -20.24 10.80 10.88
N ASP A 262 -19.28 11.13 11.75
CA ASP A 262 -17.94 11.55 11.29
C ASP A 262 -17.30 10.46 10.43
N ALA A 263 -16.93 10.83 9.21
CA ALA A 263 -16.43 9.91 8.22
C ALA A 263 -15.00 9.41 8.53
N GLY A 264 -14.79 8.13 8.31
CA GLY A 264 -13.50 7.49 8.36
C GLY A 264 -12.60 7.86 7.17
N ARG A 265 -11.33 7.50 7.28
CA ARG A 265 -10.32 7.82 6.27
C ARG A 265 -10.06 6.70 5.27
N THR A 266 -10.38 5.46 5.60
CA THR A 266 -10.09 4.31 4.76
C THR A 266 -11.34 3.46 4.62
N MET A 267 -11.67 3.14 3.38
CA MET A 267 -12.76 2.24 3.02
C MET A 267 -12.22 1.10 2.18
N VAL A 268 -12.62 -0.12 2.51
CA VAL A 268 -12.20 -1.34 1.80
C VAL A 268 -13.44 -2.17 1.51
N LEU A 269 -13.53 -2.64 0.26
CA LEU A 269 -14.55 -3.58 -0.17
C LEU A 269 -14.01 -5.01 -0.11
N GLY A 270 -14.71 -5.84 0.59
CA GLY A 270 -14.43 -7.26 0.73
C GLY A 270 -15.73 -8.06 0.74
N SER A 271 -15.83 -9.06 1.62
CA SER A 271 -17.10 -9.75 1.88
C SER A 271 -18.17 -8.83 2.49
N GLN A 272 -17.73 -7.75 3.11
CA GLN A 272 -18.52 -6.65 3.70
C GLN A 272 -17.91 -5.33 3.25
N VAL A 273 -18.56 -4.21 3.56
CA VAL A 273 -17.98 -2.87 3.43
C VAL A 273 -17.35 -2.52 4.76
N TYR A 274 -16.04 -2.23 4.74
CA TYR A 274 -15.28 -1.86 5.93
C TYR A 274 -14.90 -0.39 5.89
N LEU A 275 -15.11 0.31 6.99
CA LEU A 275 -14.80 1.72 7.13
C LEU A 275 -14.04 1.98 8.42
N THR A 276 -12.98 2.78 8.36
CA THR A 276 -12.26 3.20 9.57
C THR A 276 -12.81 4.53 10.07
N ARG A 277 -12.90 4.69 11.39
CA ARG A 277 -13.31 5.94 12.02
C ARG A 277 -12.38 6.28 13.18
N ASN A 278 -11.96 7.55 13.26
CA ASN A 278 -11.28 8.05 14.45
C ASN A 278 -12.30 8.49 15.48
N ARG A 279 -12.08 8.11 16.73
CA ARG A 279 -12.90 8.50 17.87
C ARG A 279 -12.35 9.78 18.51
N ALA A 280 -13.18 10.46 19.28
CA ALA A 280 -12.78 11.68 19.99
C ALA A 280 -11.68 11.42 21.05
N ASP A 281 -11.55 10.19 21.53
CA ASP A 281 -10.51 9.76 22.48
C ASP A 281 -9.16 9.43 21.82
N GLY A 282 -9.02 9.70 20.51
CA GLY A 282 -7.80 9.41 19.74
C GLY A 282 -7.67 7.96 19.24
N HIS A 283 -8.52 7.06 19.74
CA HIS A 283 -8.57 5.69 19.24
C HIS A 283 -9.26 5.62 17.88
N ALA A 284 -8.92 4.59 17.12
CA ALA A 284 -9.61 4.26 15.89
C ALA A 284 -10.50 3.04 16.08
N GLU A 285 -11.55 2.97 15.29
CA GLU A 285 -12.39 1.78 15.20
C GLU A 285 -12.62 1.37 13.75
N LEU A 286 -12.80 0.08 13.56
CA LEU A 286 -13.25 -0.51 12.30
C LEU A 286 -14.75 -0.79 12.40
N LEU A 287 -15.48 -0.32 11.40
CA LEU A 287 -16.90 -0.59 11.22
C LEU A 287 -17.09 -1.53 10.05
N ALA A 288 -18.06 -2.44 10.17
CA ALA A 288 -18.45 -3.31 9.07
C ALA A 288 -19.94 -3.13 8.77
N PHE A 289 -20.24 -3.12 7.48
CA PHE A 289 -21.59 -2.98 6.96
C PHE A 289 -21.90 -4.12 6.02
N ASP A 290 -23.13 -4.58 6.05
CA ASP A 290 -23.63 -5.52 5.07
C ASP A 290 -23.57 -4.91 3.67
N ARG A 291 -23.08 -5.67 2.73
CA ARG A 291 -22.79 -5.19 1.39
C ARG A 291 -24.05 -4.93 0.56
N GLU A 292 -25.10 -5.70 0.82
CA GLU A 292 -26.36 -5.63 0.05
C GLU A 292 -27.36 -4.63 0.64
N THR A 293 -27.38 -4.50 1.97
CA THR A 293 -28.39 -3.70 2.68
C THR A 293 -27.84 -2.40 3.26
N GLY A 294 -26.52 -2.30 3.45
CA GLY A 294 -25.88 -1.18 4.16
C GLY A 294 -26.11 -1.19 5.67
N GLU A 295 -26.70 -2.24 6.23
CA GLU A 295 -26.89 -2.37 7.68
C GLU A 295 -25.53 -2.46 8.37
N LYS A 296 -25.35 -1.69 9.46
CA LYS A 296 -24.16 -1.79 10.27
C LYS A 296 -24.18 -3.10 11.05
N LEU A 297 -23.24 -3.99 10.76
CA LEU A 297 -23.13 -5.29 11.39
C LEU A 297 -22.43 -5.22 12.74
N TRP A 298 -21.28 -4.51 12.79
CA TRP A 298 -20.49 -4.37 14.01
C TRP A 298 -19.55 -3.16 13.94
N ALA A 299 -18.97 -2.82 15.09
CA ALA A 299 -17.89 -1.83 15.21
C ALA A 299 -16.93 -2.27 16.32
N ASN A 300 -15.64 -2.27 16.04
CA ASN A 300 -14.60 -2.72 16.95
C ASN A 300 -13.44 -1.73 17.07
N PRO A 301 -12.94 -1.47 18.29
CA PRO A 301 -11.75 -0.67 18.47
C PRO A 301 -10.51 -1.41 17.93
N ALA A 302 -9.64 -0.67 17.24
CA ALA A 302 -8.44 -1.18 16.59
C ALA A 302 -7.25 -0.21 16.76
N GLY A 303 -6.77 -0.05 18.01
CA GLY A 303 -5.60 0.77 18.33
C GLY A 303 -5.78 2.26 18.06
N TYR A 304 -4.65 2.96 17.89
CA TYR A 304 -4.62 4.34 17.41
C TYR A 304 -4.33 4.35 15.91
N MET A 305 -4.94 5.23 15.17
CA MET A 305 -4.63 5.47 13.76
C MET A 305 -4.47 4.17 12.94
N ILE A 306 -5.59 3.66 12.46
CA ILE A 306 -5.56 2.57 11.48
C ILE A 306 -4.80 3.05 10.24
N ARG A 307 -3.81 2.27 9.81
CA ARG A 307 -2.94 2.56 8.67
C ARG A 307 -3.29 1.74 7.45
N THR A 308 -3.68 0.49 7.67
CA THR A 308 -3.96 -0.45 6.59
C THR A 308 -5.06 -1.42 7.00
N VAL A 309 -5.85 -1.83 6.04
CA VAL A 309 -6.91 -2.83 6.20
C VAL A 309 -6.84 -3.78 5.02
N GLU A 310 -6.73 -5.06 5.31
CA GLU A 310 -6.74 -6.13 4.31
C GLU A 310 -7.88 -7.09 4.58
N THR A 311 -8.50 -7.60 3.52
CA THR A 311 -9.67 -8.47 3.63
C THR A 311 -9.47 -9.79 2.91
N THR A 312 -10.05 -10.82 3.49
CA THR A 312 -10.22 -12.13 2.86
C THR A 312 -11.69 -12.54 2.88
N ASN A 313 -12.01 -13.68 2.33
CA ASN A 313 -13.39 -14.16 2.35
C ASN A 313 -13.93 -14.43 3.76
N ASP A 314 -13.07 -14.69 4.75
CA ASP A 314 -13.44 -15.13 6.10
C ASP A 314 -13.02 -14.19 7.23
N ALA A 315 -12.15 -13.19 6.94
CA ALA A 315 -11.59 -12.31 7.95
C ALA A 315 -11.22 -10.94 7.40
N VAL A 316 -11.06 -9.98 8.31
CA VAL A 316 -10.46 -8.67 8.06
C VAL A 316 -9.28 -8.48 9.01
N PHE A 317 -8.19 -7.95 8.47
CA PHE A 317 -6.94 -7.70 9.16
C PHE A 317 -6.70 -6.19 9.19
N VAL A 318 -6.35 -5.67 10.36
CA VAL A 318 -6.19 -4.23 10.59
C VAL A 318 -4.81 -3.95 11.13
N GLY A 319 -4.04 -3.16 10.39
CA GLY A 319 -2.78 -2.61 10.85
C GLY A 319 -2.98 -1.24 11.49
N SER A 320 -2.58 -1.10 12.73
CA SER A 320 -2.75 0.13 13.52
C SER A 320 -1.50 0.41 14.36
N ARG A 321 -1.55 1.47 15.17
CA ARG A 321 -0.51 1.83 16.14
C ARG A 321 -1.01 1.63 17.55
N VAL A 322 -0.08 1.35 18.46
CA VAL A 322 -0.30 1.33 19.91
C VAL A 322 0.88 2.01 20.62
N ASP A 323 0.63 2.53 21.81
CA ASP A 323 1.71 3.05 22.64
C ASP A 323 2.56 1.90 23.18
N ASP A 324 3.87 2.09 23.13
CA ASP A 324 4.83 1.20 23.77
C ASP A 324 4.89 1.55 25.26
N PRO A 325 4.72 0.60 26.20
CA PRO A 325 4.86 0.84 27.63
C PRO A 325 6.23 1.42 28.04
N ASP A 326 7.28 1.11 27.26
CA ASP A 326 8.64 1.60 27.47
C ASP A 326 8.90 2.96 26.80
N GLY A 327 7.89 3.56 26.18
CA GLY A 327 7.90 4.82 25.46
C GLY A 327 8.12 4.63 23.96
N GLY A 328 7.33 5.32 23.19
CA GLY A 328 7.33 5.22 21.73
C GLY A 328 6.02 4.66 21.16
N ILE A 329 6.08 4.17 19.94
CA ILE A 329 4.92 3.64 19.21
C ILE A 329 5.32 2.30 18.60
N LEU A 330 4.43 1.31 18.71
CA LEU A 330 4.54 0.00 18.08
C LEU A 330 3.42 -0.22 17.06
N GLY A 331 3.69 -1.05 16.09
CA GLY A 331 2.67 -1.57 15.19
C GLY A 331 1.81 -2.62 15.90
N ARG A 332 0.56 -2.72 15.49
CA ARG A 332 -0.38 -3.72 15.98
C ARG A 332 -1.20 -4.26 14.82
N VAL A 333 -1.38 -5.56 14.79
CA VAL A 333 -2.27 -6.24 13.86
C VAL A 333 -3.41 -6.88 14.65
N ASP A 334 -4.65 -6.58 14.26
CA ASP A 334 -5.86 -7.24 14.73
C ASP A 334 -6.46 -8.08 13.60
N CYS A 335 -6.92 -9.28 13.90
CA CYS A 335 -7.71 -10.13 13.02
C CYS A 335 -9.13 -10.27 13.57
N PHE A 336 -10.12 -9.90 12.76
CA PHE A 336 -11.53 -10.08 13.09
C PHE A 336 -12.19 -11.05 12.13
N GLY A 337 -13.09 -11.89 12.64
CA GLY A 337 -14.02 -12.65 11.82
C GLY A 337 -15.06 -11.73 11.16
N ARG A 338 -15.83 -12.27 10.21
CA ARG A 338 -16.93 -11.53 9.55
C ARG A 338 -18.04 -11.10 10.54
N ASP A 339 -18.18 -11.79 11.65
CA ASP A 339 -19.09 -11.48 12.75
C ASP A 339 -18.57 -10.40 13.69
N GLY A 340 -17.36 -9.87 13.44
CA GLY A 340 -16.70 -8.90 14.31
C GLY A 340 -15.97 -9.52 15.50
N THR A 341 -16.01 -10.83 15.69
CA THR A 341 -15.26 -11.48 16.76
C THR A 341 -13.77 -11.33 16.52
N ARG A 342 -13.03 -10.75 17.47
CA ARG A 342 -11.59 -10.68 17.39
C ARG A 342 -11.01 -12.08 17.60
N ARG A 343 -10.39 -12.63 16.54
CA ARG A 343 -9.75 -13.96 16.57
C ARG A 343 -8.42 -13.90 17.29
N TRP A 344 -7.62 -12.87 16.98
CA TRP A 344 -6.34 -12.63 17.63
C TRP A 344 -5.89 -11.16 17.47
N GLN A 345 -4.89 -10.79 18.24
CA GLN A 345 -4.22 -9.51 18.22
C GLN A 345 -2.73 -9.71 18.47
N THR A 346 -1.89 -9.04 17.71
CA THR A 346 -0.43 -9.10 17.88
C THR A 346 0.14 -7.69 17.86
N VAL A 347 0.94 -7.37 18.87
CA VAL A 347 1.80 -6.19 18.86
C VAL A 347 3.11 -6.60 18.23
N THR A 348 3.51 -5.89 17.17
CA THR A 348 4.72 -6.18 16.40
C THR A 348 5.93 -5.49 17.02
N GLY A 349 7.14 -5.97 16.71
CA GLY A 349 8.38 -5.25 17.03
C GLY A 349 8.63 -4.03 16.13
N LEU A 350 7.76 -3.79 15.13
CA LEU A 350 7.88 -2.69 14.18
C LEU A 350 7.32 -1.40 14.80
N PRO A 351 7.98 -0.23 14.62
CA PRO A 351 7.54 1.04 15.21
C PRO A 351 6.31 1.63 14.50
N SER A 352 5.93 1.10 13.37
CA SER A 352 4.74 1.50 12.60
C SER A 352 4.38 0.39 11.62
N LEU A 353 3.21 0.49 11.01
CA LEU A 353 2.82 -0.37 9.89
C LEU A 353 2.41 0.51 8.73
N ASP A 354 3.13 0.41 7.61
CA ASP A 354 2.83 1.15 6.39
C ASP A 354 2.13 0.30 5.36
N SER A 355 2.31 -1.02 5.45
CA SER A 355 1.59 -2.00 4.64
C SER A 355 1.31 -3.28 5.42
N LEU A 356 0.31 -3.99 4.95
CA LEU A 356 -0.11 -5.29 5.45
C LEU A 356 -0.46 -6.15 4.24
N ALA A 357 0.03 -7.37 4.20
CA ALA A 357 -0.37 -8.33 3.18
C ALA A 357 -0.83 -9.62 3.82
N VAL A 358 -1.81 -10.26 3.21
CA VAL A 358 -2.40 -11.52 3.70
C VAL A 358 -2.34 -12.57 2.61
N THR A 359 -1.83 -13.74 2.96
CA THR A 359 -1.82 -14.93 2.10
C THR A 359 -2.71 -16.02 2.67
N GLY A 360 -2.73 -17.20 2.04
CA GLY A 360 -3.49 -18.35 2.55
C GLY A 360 -3.09 -18.76 3.97
N SER A 361 -1.80 -18.61 4.35
CA SER A 361 -1.27 -19.10 5.64
C SER A 361 -0.55 -18.04 6.48
N ARG A 362 -0.26 -16.86 5.93
CA ARG A 362 0.56 -15.83 6.58
C ARG A 362 -0.07 -14.45 6.52
N VAL A 363 0.31 -13.63 7.49
CA VAL A 363 0.08 -12.19 7.52
C VAL A 363 1.44 -11.51 7.62
N VAL A 364 1.70 -10.53 6.76
CA VAL A 364 2.98 -9.84 6.66
C VAL A 364 2.77 -8.36 6.90
N PRO A 365 2.82 -7.91 8.16
CA PRO A 365 2.94 -6.49 8.48
C PRO A 365 4.32 -5.98 8.12
N ALA A 366 4.38 -4.80 7.53
CA ALA A 366 5.63 -4.20 7.10
C ALA A 366 5.68 -2.71 7.38
N TRP A 367 6.89 -2.25 7.60
CA TRP A 367 7.30 -0.87 7.75
C TRP A 367 8.47 -0.60 6.80
N ASP A 368 8.81 0.66 6.60
CA ASP A 368 9.86 1.06 5.65
C ASP A 368 11.25 0.47 5.93
N ARG A 369 11.49 -0.09 7.14
CA ARG A 369 12.77 -0.71 7.53
C ARG A 369 12.67 -2.14 7.99
N GLY A 370 11.59 -2.83 7.73
CA GLY A 370 11.46 -4.21 8.14
C GLY A 370 10.06 -4.78 7.94
N PHE A 371 9.95 -6.07 8.17
CA PHE A 371 8.66 -6.76 8.17
C PHE A 371 8.70 -7.97 9.11
N GLU A 372 7.53 -8.38 9.52
CA GLU A 372 7.32 -9.61 10.27
C GLU A 372 6.45 -10.57 9.48
N VAL A 373 6.59 -11.85 9.74
CA VAL A 373 5.72 -12.89 9.20
C VAL A 373 4.97 -13.55 10.34
N LEU A 374 3.66 -13.38 10.34
CA LEU A 374 2.77 -13.94 11.34
C LEU A 374 2.02 -15.15 10.78
N ALA A 375 1.70 -16.12 11.64
CA ALA A 375 0.75 -17.15 11.31
C ALA A 375 -0.65 -16.56 11.17
N ARG A 376 -1.33 -16.77 10.05
CA ARG A 376 -2.65 -16.19 9.78
C ARG A 376 -3.71 -16.59 10.81
N GLU A 377 -3.68 -17.84 11.27
CA GLU A 377 -4.70 -18.39 12.17
C GLU A 377 -4.56 -17.91 13.62
N THR A 378 -3.32 -17.66 14.07
CA THR A 378 -3.04 -17.39 15.49
C THR A 378 -2.44 -16.02 15.76
N GLY A 379 -1.94 -15.34 14.74
CA GLY A 379 -1.19 -14.09 14.89
C GLY A 379 0.21 -14.28 15.48
N GLU A 380 0.66 -15.51 15.71
CA GLU A 380 1.98 -15.78 16.26
C GLU A 380 3.08 -15.36 15.28
N THR A 381 4.04 -14.55 15.75
CA THR A 381 5.20 -14.17 14.95
C THR A 381 6.07 -15.41 14.68
N ARG A 382 6.31 -15.69 13.42
CA ARG A 382 7.14 -16.81 12.96
C ARG A 382 8.58 -16.38 12.80
N TRP A 383 8.79 -15.23 12.20
CA TRP A 383 10.09 -14.62 12.05
C TRP A 383 9.95 -13.15 11.64
N ALA A 384 11.03 -12.39 11.75
CA ALA A 384 11.10 -10.99 11.40
C ALA A 384 12.36 -10.74 10.56
N TYR A 385 12.32 -9.68 9.77
CA TYR A 385 13.47 -9.21 9.00
C TYR A 385 13.63 -7.70 9.16
N GLU A 386 14.83 -7.30 9.48
CA GLU A 386 15.29 -5.91 9.49
C GLU A 386 16.64 -5.86 8.74
N PRO A 387 16.78 -5.04 7.69
CA PRO A 387 18.03 -4.93 6.96
C PRO A 387 19.10 -4.29 7.84
N GLU A 388 20.35 -4.74 7.69
CA GLU A 388 21.51 -4.13 8.37
C GLU A 388 21.77 -2.71 7.85
N SER A 389 21.43 -2.43 6.58
CA SER A 389 21.48 -1.10 5.99
C SER A 389 20.25 -0.28 6.41
N HIS A 390 20.40 1.05 6.40
CA HIS A 390 19.27 1.96 6.66
C HIS A 390 18.35 2.12 5.46
N SER A 391 18.38 1.19 4.52
CA SER A 391 17.57 1.23 3.31
C SER A 391 16.11 1.02 3.62
N ARG A 392 15.27 1.80 2.97
CA ARG A 392 13.82 1.61 3.02
C ARG A 392 13.45 0.37 2.21
N LEU A 393 12.50 -0.39 2.72
CA LEU A 393 11.96 -1.56 2.02
C LEU A 393 10.62 -1.21 1.37
N SER A 394 10.45 -1.72 0.16
CA SER A 394 9.17 -1.73 -0.52
C SER A 394 8.83 -3.18 -0.88
N LEU A 395 7.69 -3.67 -0.43
CA LEU A 395 7.40 -5.09 -0.45
C LEU A 395 6.28 -5.47 -1.43
N ARG A 396 6.45 -6.63 -2.04
CA ARG A 396 5.38 -7.38 -2.69
C ARG A 396 5.31 -8.77 -2.07
N VAL A 397 4.15 -9.13 -1.55
CA VAL A 397 3.92 -10.45 -0.95
C VAL A 397 3.07 -11.27 -1.89
N GLU A 398 3.55 -12.47 -2.19
CA GLU A 398 2.85 -13.49 -2.96
C GLU A 398 2.63 -14.73 -2.08
N SER A 399 1.91 -15.73 -2.56
CA SER A 399 1.46 -16.88 -1.77
C SER A 399 2.55 -17.59 -0.96
N ALA A 400 3.78 -17.65 -1.47
CA ALA A 400 4.90 -18.38 -0.85
C ALA A 400 6.15 -17.52 -0.61
N SER A 401 6.13 -16.23 -0.96
CA SER A 401 7.33 -15.40 -0.91
C SER A 401 7.04 -13.93 -0.64
N VAL A 402 8.01 -13.27 0.01
CA VAL A 402 8.13 -11.82 0.06
C VAL A 402 9.22 -11.39 -0.91
N PHE A 403 8.91 -10.48 -1.81
CA PHE A 403 9.88 -9.79 -2.66
C PHE A 403 10.09 -8.39 -2.09
N ALA A 404 11.31 -8.09 -1.74
CA ALA A 404 11.71 -6.83 -1.12
C ALA A 404 12.63 -6.05 -2.06
N SER A 405 12.26 -4.80 -2.33
CA SER A 405 13.12 -3.83 -2.98
C SER A 405 13.76 -2.96 -1.91
N TYR A 406 15.08 -2.82 -1.96
CA TYR A 406 15.86 -1.96 -1.06
C TYR A 406 16.02 -0.59 -1.71
N VAL A 407 15.12 0.32 -1.35
CA VAL A 407 15.13 1.69 -1.87
C VAL A 407 16.38 2.40 -1.34
N GLY A 408 17.24 2.83 -2.23
CA GLY A 408 18.52 3.45 -1.89
C GLY A 408 19.73 2.56 -2.09
N ASP A 409 19.62 1.24 -1.95
CA ASP A 409 20.74 0.29 -2.19
C ASP A 409 20.72 -0.33 -3.60
N GLY A 410 19.61 -0.19 -4.32
CA GLY A 410 19.48 -0.80 -5.65
C GLY A 410 19.44 -2.33 -5.63
N ALA A 411 18.89 -2.92 -4.58
CA ALA A 411 18.82 -4.37 -4.43
C ALA A 411 17.40 -4.91 -4.42
N VAL A 412 17.23 -6.12 -4.93
CA VAL A 412 15.99 -6.91 -4.80
C VAL A 412 16.32 -8.21 -4.11
N ALA A 413 15.46 -8.67 -3.23
CA ALA A 413 15.60 -9.96 -2.57
C ALA A 413 14.28 -10.72 -2.50
N ARG A 414 14.37 -12.03 -2.44
CA ARG A 414 13.27 -12.95 -2.21
C ARG A 414 13.46 -13.66 -0.88
N PHE A 415 12.42 -13.64 -0.06
CA PHE A 415 12.34 -14.40 1.20
C PHE A 415 11.23 -15.44 1.11
N PRO A 416 11.42 -16.65 1.66
CA PRO A 416 10.35 -17.63 1.75
C PRO A 416 9.40 -17.22 2.86
N LEU A 417 8.11 -17.54 2.73
CA LEU A 417 7.11 -17.32 3.78
C LEU A 417 7.01 -18.51 4.78
N ASP A 418 7.57 -19.65 4.45
CA ASP A 418 7.58 -20.87 5.27
C ASP A 418 8.85 -21.04 6.09
#